data_0de34b4785da48e2c334937a1a3751f1
#
_entry.id   0de34b4785da48e2c334937a1a3751f1
#
_cell.length_a   1.000
_cell.length_b   1.000
_cell.length_c   1.000
_cell.angle_alpha   90.00
_cell.angle_beta   90.00
_cell.angle_gamma   90.00
#
_symmetry.space_group_name_H-M   'P 1'
#
loop_
_entity.id
_entity.type
_entity.pdbx_description
1 polymer ?
#
loop_
_entity_poly.entity_id
_entity_poly.type
_entity_poly.pdbx_seq_one_letter_code
_entity_poly.pdbx_strand_id
1 'polypeptide(L)'
;MKVIIYGNNMSAMGAAGVLARTGNAVYLPISSHDLDSRRISVTEPGLRGLLQSQFDSGRLRSYDPLHPPADADIHWLTLESQEYEEAAKIVADVASRHEGPLLFINQSIFGIGSTSRLNAVLGNDEHRTVVYVPDSLRGGRALESFIHPDQLVIGSDSQWAISKITAMSRVLMGPNQRIRIMTPQEAEFATLALNGMLAMRLSYINELANLADRKLKMIDGLLENQSM
;
A
#
# COMPACT_ATOMS: atom_id res chain seq x y z
N MET A 1 10.64 0.45 -15.93
CA MET A 1 11.23 -0.45 -14.91
C MET A 1 10.37 -1.69 -14.79
N LYS A 2 10.95 -2.79 -14.34
CA LYS A 2 10.24 -4.02 -14.01
C LYS A 2 9.96 -4.06 -12.51
N VAL A 3 8.68 -4.16 -12.13
CA VAL A 3 8.23 -4.15 -10.74
C VAL A 3 7.47 -5.43 -10.45
N ILE A 4 7.83 -6.12 -9.38
CA ILE A 4 7.07 -7.27 -8.87
C ILE A 4 6.37 -6.85 -7.58
N ILE A 5 5.06 -7.09 -7.51
CA ILE A 5 4.25 -6.79 -6.35
C ILE A 5 3.87 -8.09 -5.65
N TYR A 6 4.19 -8.17 -4.36
CA TYR A 6 3.86 -9.29 -3.49
C TYR A 6 2.65 -8.91 -2.64
N GLY A 7 1.55 -9.61 -2.84
CA GLY A 7 0.25 -9.35 -2.22
C GLY A 7 -0.87 -9.27 -3.24
N ASN A 8 -2.09 -9.45 -2.77
CA ASN A 8 -3.30 -9.48 -3.60
C ASN A 8 -4.43 -8.60 -3.03
N ASN A 9 -4.10 -7.73 -2.07
CA ASN A 9 -5.04 -6.82 -1.44
C ASN A 9 -5.28 -5.55 -2.28
N MET A 10 -6.10 -4.65 -1.78
CA MET A 10 -6.45 -3.41 -2.47
C MET A 10 -5.23 -2.53 -2.73
N SER A 11 -4.26 -2.48 -1.79
CA SER A 11 -3.01 -1.72 -1.93
C SER A 11 -2.15 -2.27 -3.06
N ALA A 12 -2.03 -3.61 -3.16
CA ALA A 12 -1.34 -4.30 -4.27
C ALA A 12 -1.94 -3.93 -5.62
N MET A 13 -3.26 -4.01 -5.72
CA MET A 13 -3.99 -3.70 -6.95
C MET A 13 -3.87 -2.23 -7.33
N GLY A 14 -3.97 -1.32 -6.36
CA GLY A 14 -3.79 0.12 -6.56
C GLY A 14 -2.39 0.46 -7.06
N ALA A 15 -1.36 -0.05 -6.40
CA ALA A 15 0.03 0.11 -6.80
C ALA A 15 0.27 -0.45 -8.21
N ALA A 16 -0.21 -1.68 -8.49
CA ALA A 16 -0.06 -2.33 -9.78
C ALA A 16 -0.66 -1.51 -10.93
N GLY A 17 -1.91 -1.08 -10.77
CA GLY A 17 -2.62 -0.32 -11.80
C GLY A 17 -1.94 1.02 -12.10
N VAL A 18 -1.54 1.75 -11.07
CA VAL A 18 -0.92 3.07 -11.23
C VAL A 18 0.51 2.96 -11.77
N LEU A 19 1.33 2.04 -11.26
CA LEU A 19 2.69 1.84 -11.77
C LEU A 19 2.70 1.35 -13.22
N ALA A 20 1.79 0.46 -13.60
CA ALA A 20 1.65 0.02 -14.98
C ALA A 20 1.21 1.17 -15.90
N ARG A 21 0.26 2.01 -15.47
CA ARG A 21 -0.19 3.19 -16.20
C ARG A 21 0.95 4.19 -16.47
N THR A 22 1.93 4.30 -15.57
CA THR A 22 3.09 5.17 -15.75
C THR A 22 4.20 4.57 -16.62
N GLY A 23 3.94 3.44 -17.28
CA GLY A 23 4.83 2.84 -18.27
C GLY A 23 5.78 1.78 -17.73
N ASN A 24 5.58 1.33 -16.49
CA ASN A 24 6.35 0.23 -15.94
C ASN A 24 5.80 -1.13 -16.38
N ALA A 25 6.66 -2.14 -16.48
CA ALA A 25 6.24 -3.54 -16.60
C ALA A 25 5.99 -4.08 -15.18
N VAL A 26 4.74 -4.33 -14.84
CA VAL A 26 4.34 -4.71 -13.48
C VAL A 26 3.86 -6.15 -13.47
N TYR A 27 4.27 -6.89 -12.45
CA TYR A 27 3.87 -8.28 -12.21
C TYR A 27 3.08 -8.36 -10.91
N LEU A 28 1.91 -9.01 -10.95
CA LEU A 28 0.99 -9.14 -9.82
C LEU A 28 0.51 -10.60 -9.71
N PRO A 29 0.34 -11.18 -8.50
CA PRO A 29 -0.15 -12.56 -8.33
C PRO A 29 -1.68 -12.66 -8.49
N ILE A 30 -2.22 -11.94 -9.47
CA ILE A 30 -3.64 -11.89 -9.82
C ILE A 30 -3.74 -11.89 -11.34
N SER A 31 -4.61 -12.71 -11.91
CA SER A 31 -4.84 -12.76 -13.35
C SER A 31 -6.00 -11.87 -13.79
N SER A 32 -6.07 -11.52 -15.08
CA SER A 32 -7.22 -10.86 -15.68
C SER A 32 -8.50 -11.69 -15.50
N HIS A 33 -8.39 -13.01 -15.57
CA HIS A 33 -9.51 -13.92 -15.35
C HIS A 33 -10.07 -13.84 -13.93
N ASP A 34 -9.22 -13.63 -12.90
CA ASP A 34 -9.67 -13.46 -11.52
C ASP A 34 -10.46 -12.16 -11.34
N LEU A 35 -10.09 -11.10 -12.08
CA LEU A 35 -10.85 -9.87 -12.14
C LEU A 35 -12.21 -10.06 -12.82
N ASP A 36 -12.25 -10.74 -13.95
CA ASP A 36 -13.47 -10.95 -14.76
C ASP A 36 -14.45 -11.87 -14.03
N SER A 37 -13.95 -12.95 -13.43
CA SER A 37 -14.76 -13.93 -12.70
C SER A 37 -15.29 -13.41 -11.35
N ARG A 38 -14.95 -12.18 -10.98
CA ARG A 38 -15.25 -11.57 -9.67
C ARG A 38 -14.78 -12.38 -8.45
N ARG A 39 -13.81 -13.26 -8.64
CA ARG A 39 -13.16 -14.00 -7.55
C ARG A 39 -12.45 -13.06 -6.58
N ILE A 40 -12.02 -11.90 -7.10
CA ILE A 40 -11.40 -10.84 -6.31
C ILE A 40 -12.37 -9.66 -6.26
N SER A 41 -12.69 -9.22 -5.04
CA SER A 41 -13.54 -8.06 -4.83
C SER A 41 -12.73 -6.78 -5.03
N VAL A 42 -12.97 -6.08 -6.15
CA VAL A 42 -12.43 -4.75 -6.39
C VAL A 42 -13.56 -3.76 -6.13
N THR A 43 -13.58 -3.20 -4.93
CA THR A 43 -14.64 -2.28 -4.47
C THR A 43 -14.35 -0.82 -4.82
N GLU A 44 -13.09 -0.50 -5.12
CA GLU A 44 -12.68 0.87 -5.42
C GLU A 44 -13.15 1.29 -6.81
N PRO A 45 -13.85 2.46 -6.91
CA PRO A 45 -14.32 2.98 -8.20
C PRO A 45 -13.17 3.19 -9.19
N GLY A 46 -13.35 2.72 -10.42
CA GLY A 46 -12.39 2.89 -11.51
C GLY A 46 -11.18 1.94 -11.49
N LEU A 47 -10.85 1.32 -10.35
CA LEU A 47 -9.67 0.47 -10.23
C LEU A 47 -9.74 -0.78 -11.11
N ARG A 48 -10.90 -1.44 -11.16
CA ARG A 48 -11.10 -2.61 -12.05
C ARG A 48 -10.82 -2.26 -13.51
N GLY A 49 -11.38 -1.15 -14.01
CA GLY A 49 -11.17 -0.69 -15.38
C GLY A 49 -9.71 -0.34 -15.67
N LEU A 50 -9.02 0.28 -14.69
CA LEU A 50 -7.60 0.56 -14.79
C LEU A 50 -6.79 -0.73 -14.91
N LEU A 51 -6.99 -1.70 -14.03
CA LEU A 51 -6.27 -2.99 -14.05
C LEU A 51 -6.50 -3.72 -15.37
N GLN A 52 -7.76 -3.84 -15.81
CA GLN A 52 -8.09 -4.50 -17.08
C GLN A 52 -7.36 -3.83 -18.25
N SER A 53 -7.42 -2.52 -18.36
CA SER A 53 -6.70 -1.75 -19.39
C SER A 53 -5.19 -2.01 -19.38
N GLN A 54 -4.58 -2.20 -18.20
CA GLN A 54 -3.15 -2.48 -18.10
C GLN A 54 -2.82 -3.95 -18.44
N PHE A 55 -3.70 -4.89 -18.13
CA PHE A 55 -3.58 -6.27 -18.63
C PHE A 55 -3.69 -6.33 -20.16
N ASP A 56 -4.68 -5.66 -20.74
CA ASP A 56 -4.89 -5.61 -22.21
C ASP A 56 -3.69 -4.98 -22.93
N SER A 57 -3.06 -3.98 -22.32
CA SER A 57 -1.86 -3.34 -22.87
C SER A 57 -0.58 -4.17 -22.69
N GLY A 58 -0.62 -5.26 -21.91
CA GLY A 58 0.52 -6.11 -21.59
C GLY A 58 1.53 -5.49 -20.62
N ARG A 59 1.22 -4.32 -20.03
CA ARG A 59 2.06 -3.67 -19.00
C ARG A 59 1.87 -4.30 -17.63
N LEU A 60 0.67 -4.76 -17.32
CA LEU A 60 0.39 -5.56 -16.14
C LEU A 60 0.32 -7.04 -16.57
N ARG A 61 1.01 -7.90 -15.83
CA ARG A 61 1.08 -9.33 -16.10
C ARG A 61 0.85 -10.10 -14.82
N SER A 62 0.19 -11.23 -14.92
CA SER A 62 0.09 -12.17 -13.80
C SER A 62 1.36 -12.99 -13.66
N TYR A 63 1.62 -13.45 -12.43
CA TYR A 63 2.62 -14.48 -12.17
C TYR A 63 2.09 -15.50 -11.15
N ASP A 64 2.66 -16.71 -11.19
CA ASP A 64 2.38 -17.73 -10.19
C ASP A 64 3.10 -17.38 -8.88
N PRO A 65 2.38 -17.19 -7.75
CA PRO A 65 2.99 -16.87 -6.46
C PRO A 65 4.11 -17.81 -6.02
N LEU A 66 4.08 -19.07 -6.45
CA LEU A 66 5.11 -20.05 -6.17
C LEU A 66 6.39 -19.83 -7.00
N HIS A 67 6.28 -19.11 -8.13
CA HIS A 67 7.37 -18.89 -9.08
C HIS A 67 7.43 -17.42 -9.51
N PRO A 68 7.71 -16.47 -8.59
CA PRO A 68 7.83 -15.06 -8.95
C PRO A 68 9.00 -14.87 -9.93
N PRO A 69 8.89 -13.91 -10.88
CA PRO A 69 9.99 -13.58 -11.78
C PRO A 69 11.25 -13.21 -10.99
N ALA A 70 12.42 -13.75 -11.40
CA ALA A 70 13.66 -13.57 -10.65
C ALA A 70 14.30 -12.20 -10.85
N ASP A 71 14.08 -11.56 -12.01
CA ASP A 71 14.72 -10.31 -12.43
C ASP A 71 13.75 -9.15 -12.32
N ALA A 72 13.87 -8.31 -11.31
CA ALA A 72 13.12 -7.08 -11.17
C ALA A 72 14.01 -5.92 -10.71
N ASP A 73 13.66 -4.70 -11.14
CA ASP A 73 14.29 -3.49 -10.65
C ASP A 73 13.82 -3.13 -9.24
N ILE A 74 12.57 -3.51 -8.93
CA ILE A 74 11.89 -3.20 -7.66
C ILE A 74 10.99 -4.36 -7.24
N HIS A 75 11.09 -4.74 -5.98
CA HIS A 75 10.22 -5.69 -5.29
C HIS A 75 9.31 -4.93 -4.32
N TRP A 76 8.00 -4.99 -4.50
CA TRP A 76 7.02 -4.21 -3.75
C TRP A 76 6.19 -5.11 -2.83
N LEU A 77 6.34 -4.95 -1.52
CA LEU A 77 5.66 -5.73 -0.49
C LEU A 77 4.36 -5.01 -0.06
N THR A 78 3.22 -5.66 -0.26
CA THR A 78 1.88 -5.20 0.14
C THR A 78 1.13 -6.33 0.82
N LEU A 79 1.77 -6.93 1.81
CA LEU A 79 1.24 -8.05 2.57
C LEU A 79 0.42 -7.57 3.78
N GLU A 80 -0.40 -8.45 4.32
CA GLU A 80 -1.19 -8.16 5.52
C GLU A 80 -0.27 -8.05 6.76
N SER A 81 -0.73 -7.35 7.80
CA SER A 81 0.10 -7.03 8.98
C SER A 81 0.63 -8.25 9.73
N GLN A 82 -0.05 -9.39 9.65
CA GLN A 82 0.36 -10.67 10.24
C GLN A 82 1.36 -11.46 9.39
N GLU A 83 1.63 -11.05 8.14
CA GLU A 83 2.44 -11.79 7.17
C GLU A 83 3.91 -11.33 7.14
N TYR A 84 4.42 -10.80 8.27
CA TYR A 84 5.83 -10.36 8.35
C TYR A 84 6.83 -11.48 8.04
N GLU A 85 6.60 -12.69 8.54
CA GLU A 85 7.49 -13.83 8.31
C GLU A 85 7.52 -14.24 6.82
N GLU A 86 6.40 -14.08 6.13
CA GLU A 86 6.34 -14.31 4.69
C GLU A 86 7.14 -13.23 3.92
N ALA A 87 7.00 -11.95 4.34
CA ALA A 87 7.82 -10.88 3.79
C ALA A 87 9.33 -11.16 3.96
N ALA A 88 9.75 -11.61 5.15
CA ALA A 88 11.14 -11.94 5.43
C ALA A 88 11.65 -13.11 4.56
N LYS A 89 10.83 -14.13 4.34
CA LYS A 89 11.15 -15.23 3.42
C LYS A 89 11.30 -14.75 1.98
N ILE A 90 10.38 -13.92 1.50
CA ILE A 90 10.45 -13.35 0.14
C ILE A 90 11.75 -12.55 -0.02
N VAL A 91 12.09 -11.68 0.95
CA VAL A 91 13.32 -10.89 0.93
C VAL A 91 14.55 -11.79 0.90
N ALA A 92 14.62 -12.82 1.77
CA ALA A 92 15.74 -13.75 1.84
C ALA A 92 15.90 -14.57 0.55
N ASP A 93 14.79 -15.08 0.01
CA ASP A 93 14.79 -15.89 -1.21
C ASP A 93 15.26 -15.08 -2.43
N VAL A 94 14.74 -13.86 -2.61
CA VAL A 94 15.19 -12.96 -3.67
C VAL A 94 16.65 -12.56 -3.48
N ALA A 95 17.06 -12.25 -2.24
CA ALA A 95 18.43 -11.87 -1.92
C ALA A 95 19.44 -12.98 -2.24
N SER A 96 19.05 -14.24 -2.02
CA SER A 96 19.91 -15.39 -2.29
C SER A 96 20.13 -15.67 -3.78
N ARG A 97 19.23 -15.20 -4.64
CA ARG A 97 19.25 -15.41 -6.10
C ARG A 97 19.76 -14.22 -6.89
N HIS A 98 19.99 -13.09 -6.22
CA HIS A 98 20.36 -11.83 -6.87
C HIS A 98 21.63 -11.24 -6.25
N GLU A 99 22.69 -11.08 -7.06
CA GLU A 99 23.98 -10.55 -6.59
C GLU A 99 24.14 -9.02 -6.74
N GLY A 100 23.29 -8.39 -7.54
CA GLY A 100 23.35 -6.95 -7.85
C GLY A 100 22.57 -6.07 -6.90
N PRO A 101 22.43 -4.78 -7.24
CA PRO A 101 21.59 -3.83 -6.50
C PRO A 101 20.15 -4.33 -6.39
N LEU A 102 19.55 -4.23 -5.20
CA LEU A 102 18.26 -4.81 -4.89
C LEU A 102 17.42 -3.83 -4.06
N LEU A 103 16.29 -3.41 -4.60
CA LEU A 103 15.38 -2.49 -3.95
C LEU A 103 14.05 -3.15 -3.60
N PHE A 104 13.77 -3.23 -2.31
CA PHE A 104 12.43 -3.54 -1.82
C PHE A 104 11.71 -2.27 -1.36
N ILE A 105 10.43 -2.16 -1.69
CA ILE A 105 9.52 -1.18 -1.11
C ILE A 105 8.57 -1.92 -0.19
N ASN A 106 8.64 -1.64 1.10
CA ASN A 106 7.68 -2.12 2.07
C ASN A 106 6.54 -1.10 2.21
N GLN A 107 5.35 -1.48 1.76
CA GLN A 107 4.12 -0.72 1.93
C GLN A 107 3.20 -1.36 2.99
N SER A 108 3.59 -2.50 3.53
CA SER A 108 2.85 -3.24 4.56
C SER A 108 3.00 -2.60 5.93
N ILE A 109 2.00 -2.76 6.79
CA ILE A 109 2.01 -2.24 8.16
C ILE A 109 2.35 -3.38 9.12
N PHE A 110 3.62 -3.74 9.22
CA PHE A 110 4.11 -4.81 10.11
C PHE A 110 4.49 -4.33 11.53
N GLY A 111 4.44 -3.02 11.78
CA GLY A 111 4.84 -2.40 13.03
C GLY A 111 6.22 -1.74 12.98
N ILE A 112 6.53 -0.97 14.05
CA ILE A 112 7.74 -0.16 14.12
C ILE A 112 8.99 -1.03 14.15
N GLY A 113 10.00 -0.67 13.35
CA GLY A 113 11.26 -1.38 13.20
C GLY A 113 11.22 -2.58 12.25
N SER A 114 10.07 -2.87 11.64
CA SER A 114 9.93 -4.00 10.71
C SER A 114 10.80 -3.85 9.46
N THR A 115 10.84 -2.67 8.87
CA THR A 115 11.67 -2.37 7.69
C THR A 115 13.16 -2.52 7.99
N SER A 116 13.61 -2.08 9.17
CA SER A 116 15.00 -2.27 9.58
C SER A 116 15.36 -3.74 9.78
N ARG A 117 14.44 -4.56 10.31
CA ARG A 117 14.64 -6.02 10.40
C ARG A 117 14.72 -6.69 9.02
N LEU A 118 13.88 -6.26 8.06
CA LEU A 118 13.97 -6.74 6.68
C LEU A 118 15.29 -6.31 6.02
N ASN A 119 15.78 -5.09 6.29
CA ASN A 119 17.10 -4.65 5.83
C ASN A 119 18.24 -5.53 6.37
N ALA A 120 18.16 -5.97 7.60
CA ALA A 120 19.16 -6.87 8.18
C ALA A 120 19.26 -8.21 7.41
N VAL A 121 18.15 -8.70 6.85
CA VAL A 121 18.13 -9.89 5.97
C VAL A 121 18.93 -9.64 4.68
N LEU A 122 18.95 -8.41 4.15
CA LEU A 122 19.71 -8.01 2.96
C LEU A 122 21.20 -7.73 3.24
N GLY A 123 21.63 -7.69 4.50
CA GLY A 123 23.01 -7.41 4.90
C GLY A 123 23.35 -5.92 5.05
N ASN A 124 22.36 -5.02 5.09
CA ASN A 124 22.53 -3.57 5.29
C ASN A 124 23.52 -2.93 4.28
N ASP A 125 23.37 -3.23 3.01
CA ASP A 125 24.15 -2.64 1.91
C ASP A 125 23.39 -1.41 1.36
N GLU A 126 24.12 -0.35 0.99
CA GLU A 126 23.50 0.88 0.46
C GLU A 126 22.68 0.66 -0.82
N HIS A 127 23.11 -0.30 -1.65
CA HIS A 127 22.45 -0.67 -2.91
C HIS A 127 21.56 -1.90 -2.81
N ARG A 128 21.46 -2.49 -1.61
CA ARG A 128 20.57 -3.63 -1.30
C ARG A 128 19.75 -3.24 -0.08
N THR A 129 18.56 -2.72 -0.27
CA THR A 129 17.82 -2.08 0.82
C THR A 129 16.31 -2.28 0.73
N VAL A 130 15.67 -2.30 1.88
CA VAL A 130 14.21 -2.19 2.04
C VAL A 130 13.89 -0.77 2.47
N VAL A 131 12.99 -0.12 1.75
CA VAL A 131 12.50 1.23 2.04
C VAL A 131 11.06 1.14 2.49
N TYR A 132 10.67 1.91 3.48
CA TYR A 132 9.26 2.04 3.86
C TYR A 132 8.58 3.16 3.07
N VAL A 133 7.53 2.83 2.35
CA VAL A 133 6.67 3.80 1.65
C VAL A 133 5.23 3.53 2.06
N PRO A 134 4.68 4.29 3.02
CA PRO A 134 3.34 4.03 3.53
C PRO A 134 2.28 4.11 2.43
N ASP A 135 1.24 3.31 2.60
CA ASP A 135 0.07 3.39 1.76
C ASP A 135 -0.65 4.73 1.96
N SER A 136 -0.93 5.42 0.87
CA SER A 136 -1.69 6.67 0.87
C SER A 136 -3.17 6.47 0.56
N LEU A 137 -3.63 5.22 0.50
CA LEU A 137 -5.01 4.89 0.12
C LEU A 137 -6.02 5.45 1.13
N ARG A 138 -7.00 6.17 0.62
CA ARG A 138 -8.18 6.59 1.37
C ARG A 138 -9.39 5.85 0.82
N GLY A 139 -10.11 5.15 1.67
CA GLY A 139 -11.31 4.40 1.26
C GLY A 139 -12.30 5.26 0.48
N GLY A 140 -12.76 4.76 -0.67
CA GLY A 140 -13.64 5.47 -1.61
C GLY A 140 -12.96 6.50 -2.52
N ARG A 141 -11.65 6.76 -2.32
CA ARG A 141 -10.78 7.59 -3.16
C ARG A 141 -9.38 7.01 -3.27
N ALA A 142 -9.27 5.69 -3.14
CA ALA A 142 -7.98 5.03 -3.09
C ALA A 142 -7.17 5.27 -4.38
N LEU A 143 -7.81 5.12 -5.53
CA LEU A 143 -7.17 5.35 -6.82
C LEU A 143 -6.72 6.80 -6.99
N GLU A 144 -7.57 7.77 -6.65
CA GLU A 144 -7.23 9.20 -6.71
C GLU A 144 -6.07 9.54 -5.77
N SER A 145 -6.12 9.03 -4.53
CA SER A 145 -5.07 9.24 -3.53
C SER A 145 -3.73 8.60 -3.93
N PHE A 146 -3.75 7.50 -4.66
CA PHE A 146 -2.55 6.86 -5.18
C PHE A 146 -1.96 7.61 -6.39
N ILE A 147 -2.84 8.12 -7.27
CA ILE A 147 -2.43 8.89 -8.45
C ILE A 147 -1.95 10.29 -8.05
N HIS A 148 -2.60 10.89 -7.07
CA HIS A 148 -2.33 12.25 -6.59
C HIS A 148 -2.17 12.26 -5.06
N PRO A 149 -1.11 11.65 -4.51
CA PRO A 149 -0.89 11.68 -3.07
C PRO A 149 -0.60 13.12 -2.62
N ASP A 150 -1.20 13.57 -1.52
CA ASP A 150 -0.92 14.90 -0.96
C ASP A 150 0.57 15.08 -0.63
N GLN A 151 1.19 13.99 -0.20
CA GLN A 151 2.63 13.89 0.06
C GLN A 151 3.12 12.45 -0.16
N LEU A 152 4.36 12.32 -0.56
CA LEU A 152 5.07 11.04 -0.60
C LEU A 152 6.01 10.96 0.60
N VAL A 153 5.82 9.98 1.45
CA VAL A 153 6.73 9.67 2.56
C VAL A 153 7.69 8.57 2.12
N ILE A 154 8.98 8.78 2.33
CA ILE A 154 10.03 7.79 2.05
C ILE A 154 10.81 7.57 3.36
N GLY A 155 10.64 6.41 3.97
CA GLY A 155 11.40 5.97 5.14
C GLY A 155 12.63 5.19 4.70
N SER A 156 13.79 5.85 4.61
CA SER A 156 15.04 5.23 4.17
C SER A 156 16.26 6.03 4.60
N ASP A 157 17.35 5.34 4.89
CA ASP A 157 18.68 5.92 5.11
C ASP A 157 19.55 5.82 3.84
N SER A 158 19.14 5.05 2.81
CA SER A 158 19.87 4.90 1.54
C SER A 158 19.54 6.03 0.58
N GLN A 159 20.53 6.88 0.25
CA GLN A 159 20.39 7.95 -0.75
C GLN A 159 20.14 7.40 -2.16
N TRP A 160 20.69 6.25 -2.48
CA TRP A 160 20.46 5.56 -3.73
C TRP A 160 18.97 5.17 -3.89
N ALA A 161 18.39 4.55 -2.87
CA ALA A 161 16.98 4.16 -2.88
C ALA A 161 16.05 5.37 -2.92
N ILE A 162 16.32 6.41 -2.12
CA ILE A 162 15.58 7.67 -2.12
C ILE A 162 15.55 8.27 -3.52
N SER A 163 16.70 8.31 -4.19
CA SER A 163 16.82 8.87 -5.54
C SER A 163 16.00 8.06 -6.56
N LYS A 164 16.04 6.74 -6.50
CA LYS A 164 15.27 5.86 -7.38
C LYS A 164 13.76 6.01 -7.17
N ILE A 165 13.28 6.00 -5.92
CA ILE A 165 11.86 6.17 -5.60
C ILE A 165 11.38 7.56 -5.99
N THR A 166 12.16 8.59 -5.72
CA THR A 166 11.84 9.97 -6.13
C THR A 166 11.70 10.08 -7.64
N ALA A 167 12.63 9.51 -8.41
CA ALA A 167 12.58 9.53 -9.87
C ALA A 167 11.34 8.80 -10.41
N MET A 168 11.00 7.63 -9.85
CA MET A 168 9.81 6.86 -10.22
C MET A 168 8.52 7.62 -9.90
N SER A 169 8.47 8.28 -8.76
CA SER A 169 7.27 8.97 -8.27
C SER A 169 7.00 10.30 -8.96
N ARG A 170 8.01 10.94 -9.57
CA ARG A 170 7.85 12.23 -10.25
C ARG A 170 6.76 12.26 -11.31
N VAL A 171 6.51 11.12 -11.98
CA VAL A 171 5.46 11.01 -13.01
C VAL A 171 4.06 11.09 -12.39
N LEU A 172 3.94 10.72 -11.10
CA LEU A 172 2.69 10.72 -10.34
C LEU A 172 2.48 12.02 -9.56
N MET A 173 3.57 12.75 -9.31
CA MET A 173 3.53 13.93 -8.43
C MET A 173 3.25 15.20 -9.23
N GLY A 174 2.24 15.94 -8.79
CA GLY A 174 1.98 17.30 -9.25
C GLY A 174 2.96 18.32 -8.67
N PRO A 175 2.96 19.56 -9.20
CA PRO A 175 3.95 20.59 -8.85
C PRO A 175 3.92 21.02 -7.38
N ASN A 176 2.83 20.79 -6.66
CA ASN A 176 2.65 21.19 -5.26
C ASN A 176 2.82 20.04 -4.26
N GLN A 177 3.10 18.83 -4.73
CA GLN A 177 3.24 17.66 -3.86
C GLN A 177 4.62 17.63 -3.22
N ARG A 178 4.67 17.21 -1.95
CA ARG A 178 5.89 17.22 -1.13
C ARG A 178 6.41 15.80 -0.94
N ILE A 179 7.71 15.66 -1.08
CA ILE A 179 8.42 14.45 -0.64
C ILE A 179 8.92 14.70 0.77
N ARG A 180 8.63 13.75 1.68
CA ARG A 180 9.11 13.73 3.05
C ARG A 180 10.04 12.53 3.21
N ILE A 181 11.30 12.82 3.49
CA ILE A 181 12.31 11.80 3.75
C ILE A 181 12.53 11.75 5.27
N MET A 182 12.52 10.57 5.81
CA MET A 182 12.74 10.30 7.24
C MET A 182 13.32 8.90 7.42
N THR A 183 13.71 8.54 8.63
CA THR A 183 14.14 7.16 8.91
C THR A 183 12.98 6.17 8.74
N PRO A 184 13.24 4.89 8.48
CA PRO A 184 12.18 3.89 8.37
C PRO A 184 11.27 3.83 9.60
N GLN A 185 11.86 3.90 10.81
CA GLN A 185 11.13 3.86 12.07
C GLN A 185 10.22 5.08 12.26
N GLU A 186 10.69 6.28 11.90
CA GLU A 186 9.87 7.49 11.95
C GLU A 186 8.67 7.39 11.01
N ALA A 187 8.87 6.88 9.80
CA ALA A 187 7.81 6.72 8.82
C ALA A 187 6.77 5.67 9.25
N GLU A 188 7.23 4.53 9.80
CA GLU A 188 6.36 3.49 10.37
C GLU A 188 5.57 4.02 11.58
N PHE A 189 6.23 4.75 12.48
CA PHE A 189 5.57 5.37 13.63
C PHE A 189 4.53 6.41 13.22
N ALA A 190 4.86 7.28 12.27
CA ALA A 190 3.95 8.30 11.77
C ALA A 190 2.68 7.67 11.15
N THR A 191 2.84 6.58 10.39
CA THR A 191 1.74 5.84 9.80
C THR A 191 0.84 5.21 10.87
N LEU A 192 1.44 4.56 11.87
CA LEU A 192 0.71 3.92 12.96
C LEU A 192 -0.05 4.96 13.80
N ALA A 193 0.61 6.08 14.14
CA ALA A 193 0.01 7.17 14.90
C ALA A 193 -1.17 7.82 14.15
N LEU A 194 -1.03 8.04 12.85
CA LEU A 194 -2.10 8.58 12.00
C LEU A 194 -3.31 7.63 11.96
N ASN A 195 -3.09 6.34 11.74
CA ASN A 195 -4.15 5.34 11.71
C ASN A 195 -4.86 5.22 13.05
N GLY A 196 -4.12 5.23 14.16
CA GLY A 196 -4.68 5.22 15.52
C GLY A 196 -5.55 6.47 15.78
N MET A 197 -5.09 7.65 15.39
CA MET A 197 -5.86 8.89 15.54
C MET A 197 -7.15 8.88 14.71
N LEU A 198 -7.09 8.36 13.47
CA LEU A 198 -8.28 8.23 12.63
C LEU A 198 -9.30 7.25 13.23
N ALA A 199 -8.84 6.12 13.76
CA ALA A 199 -9.69 5.14 14.43
C ALA A 199 -10.36 5.72 15.68
N MET A 200 -9.62 6.47 16.51
CA MET A 200 -10.16 7.16 17.69
C MET A 200 -11.23 8.19 17.30
N ARG A 201 -10.99 8.99 16.27
CA ARG A 201 -11.97 9.97 15.78
C ARG A 201 -13.25 9.29 15.30
N LEU A 202 -13.14 8.20 14.57
CA LEU A 202 -14.28 7.45 14.07
C LEU A 202 -15.09 6.84 15.23
N SER A 203 -14.42 6.21 16.20
CA SER A 203 -15.06 5.68 17.41
C SER A 203 -15.80 6.78 18.19
N TYR A 204 -15.17 7.94 18.37
CA TYR A 204 -15.76 9.06 19.08
C TYR A 204 -17.04 9.58 18.38
N ILE A 205 -16.99 9.77 17.05
CA ILE A 205 -18.16 10.19 16.27
C ILE A 205 -19.28 9.16 16.36
N ASN A 206 -18.98 7.88 16.27
CA ASN A 206 -19.98 6.79 16.41
C ASN A 206 -20.64 6.80 17.79
N GLU A 207 -19.87 7.00 18.87
CA GLU A 207 -20.44 7.12 20.23
C GLU A 207 -21.35 8.33 20.38
N LEU A 208 -20.97 9.48 19.80
CA LEU A 208 -21.85 10.68 19.80
C LEU A 208 -23.15 10.43 19.03
N ALA A 209 -23.08 9.76 17.88
CA ALA A 209 -24.27 9.40 17.10
C ALA A 209 -25.19 8.46 17.90
N ASN A 210 -24.63 7.44 18.53
CA ASN A 210 -25.40 6.51 19.40
C ASN A 210 -26.07 7.24 20.58
N LEU A 211 -25.40 8.22 21.18
CA LEU A 211 -26.00 9.02 22.27
C LEU A 211 -27.13 9.92 21.77
N ALA A 212 -26.98 10.51 20.59
CA ALA A 212 -28.02 11.33 19.97
C ALA A 212 -29.27 10.47 19.65
N ASP A 213 -29.09 9.31 19.06
CA ASP A 213 -30.19 8.38 18.74
C ASP A 213 -30.95 7.90 19.98
N ARG A 214 -30.23 7.61 21.07
CA ARG A 214 -30.85 7.24 22.35
C ARG A 214 -31.68 8.37 22.94
N LYS A 215 -31.20 9.62 22.87
CA LYS A 215 -31.94 10.79 23.37
C LYS A 215 -33.20 11.09 22.54
N LEU A 216 -33.11 10.98 21.21
CA LEU A 216 -34.26 11.14 20.33
C LEU A 216 -35.34 10.10 20.62
N LYS A 217 -35.00 8.84 20.72
CA LYS A 217 -35.96 7.75 21.11
C LYS A 217 -36.60 7.96 22.47
N MET A 218 -35.86 8.52 23.44
CA MET A 218 -36.41 8.83 24.77
C MET A 218 -37.41 9.99 24.72
N ILE A 219 -37.18 11.00 23.87
CA ILE A 219 -38.09 12.13 23.65
C ILE A 219 -39.38 11.64 22.96
N ASP A 220 -39.24 10.83 21.91
CA ASP A 220 -40.40 10.25 21.20
C ASP A 220 -41.28 9.40 22.14
N GLY A 221 -40.69 8.56 22.98
CA GLY A 221 -41.43 7.76 24.00
C GLY A 221 -42.10 8.60 25.08
N LEU A 222 -41.55 9.79 25.40
CA LEU A 222 -42.20 10.71 26.35
C LEU A 222 -43.41 11.45 25.70
N LEU A 223 -43.34 11.76 24.41
CA LEU A 223 -44.42 12.39 23.67
C LEU A 223 -45.61 11.44 23.45
N GLU A 224 -45.31 10.15 23.15
CA GLU A 224 -46.36 9.12 23.01
C GLU A 224 -47.12 8.88 24.32
N ASN A 225 -46.47 8.93 25.48
CA ASN A 225 -47.08 8.77 26.79
C ASN A 225 -47.89 9.99 27.27
N GLN A 226 -47.74 11.16 26.64
CA GLN A 226 -48.55 12.33 26.95
C GLN A 226 -49.82 12.43 26.09
N SER A 227 -49.99 11.52 25.13
CA SER A 227 -51.15 11.51 24.21
C SER A 227 -52.23 10.52 24.61
N MET A 228 -52.11 9.86 25.77
CA MET A 228 -53.12 9.06 26.43
C MET A 228 -53.73 9.79 27.63
#